data_b1530a365a548e927009d58f96a9ff8c
#
_entry.id   b1530a365a548e927009d58f96a9ff8c
#
_cell.length_a   1.000
_cell.length_b   1.000
_cell.length_c   1.000
_cell.angle_alpha   90.00
_cell.angle_beta   90.00
_cell.angle_gamma   90.00
#
_symmetry.space_group_name_H-M   'P 1'
#
loop_
_entity.id
_entity.type
_entity.pdbx_description
1 polymer ?
#
loop_
_entity_poly.entity_id
_entity_poly.type
_entity_poly.pdbx_seq_one_letter_code
_entity_poly.pdbx_strand_id
1 'polypeptide(L)'
;MQPEKRVIGIGGFFFKSKNPKELVAWYKKHLGLKTDDYGSTFWWNDNDGNDCSIQWSPFANDTTYFTPSEKQFMQNFRVHDLENLLKKLSDEGVTIVGDMVTYEYGKFGWVLDSEGNKIELWE
;
A
#
# COMPACT_ATOMS: atom_id res chain seq x y z
N MET A 1 -6.89 -24.69 -13.88
CA MET A 1 -7.68 -23.46 -13.81
C MET A 1 -6.86 -22.33 -13.20
N GLN A 2 -6.84 -21.18 -13.84
CA GLN A 2 -6.16 -20.00 -13.32
C GLN A 2 -7.01 -19.36 -12.22
N PRO A 3 -6.41 -18.95 -11.10
CA PRO A 3 -7.15 -18.15 -10.12
C PRO A 3 -7.56 -16.80 -10.70
N GLU A 4 -8.64 -16.25 -10.20
CA GLU A 4 -9.08 -14.91 -10.56
C GLU A 4 -7.96 -13.91 -10.22
N LYS A 5 -7.63 -13.05 -11.18
CA LYS A 5 -6.61 -12.03 -10.97
C LYS A 5 -7.18 -10.86 -10.18
N ARG A 6 -6.76 -10.72 -8.96
CA ARG A 6 -7.23 -9.67 -8.04
C ARG A 6 -6.20 -8.57 -7.88
N VAL A 7 -4.94 -8.94 -7.65
CA VAL A 7 -3.82 -8.00 -7.53
C VAL A 7 -3.21 -7.81 -8.91
N ILE A 8 -3.06 -6.55 -9.33
CA ILE A 8 -2.48 -6.21 -10.62
C ILE A 8 -1.05 -5.67 -10.52
N GLY A 9 -0.59 -5.35 -9.33
CA GLY A 9 0.78 -4.89 -9.12
C GLY A 9 0.99 -4.38 -7.70
N ILE A 10 2.24 -4.01 -7.41
CA ILE A 10 2.62 -3.36 -6.16
C ILE A 10 2.23 -1.89 -6.25
N GLY A 11 1.54 -1.36 -5.23
CA GLY A 11 1.16 0.05 -5.16
C GLY A 11 1.99 0.86 -4.19
N GLY A 12 2.64 0.19 -3.23
CA GLY A 12 3.45 0.91 -2.27
C GLY A 12 4.24 0.02 -1.34
N PHE A 13 5.27 0.61 -0.77
CA PHE A 13 6.09 0.02 0.26
C PHE A 13 6.19 1.02 1.41
N PHE A 14 5.58 0.68 2.54
CA PHE A 14 5.52 1.55 3.72
C PHE A 14 6.24 0.88 4.87
N PHE A 15 7.04 1.65 5.58
CA PHE A 15 7.84 1.09 6.67
C PHE A 15 8.11 2.14 7.73
N LYS A 16 8.38 1.68 8.95
CA LYS A 16 8.63 2.57 10.09
C LYS A 16 10.09 3.03 10.09
N SER A 17 10.30 4.28 10.51
CA SER A 17 11.61 4.91 10.58
C SER A 17 11.69 5.75 11.85
N LYS A 18 12.88 5.80 12.45
CA LYS A 18 13.13 6.66 13.61
C LYS A 18 12.99 8.13 13.27
N ASN A 19 13.44 8.51 12.07
CA ASN A 19 13.38 9.89 11.59
C ASN A 19 13.13 9.87 10.09
N PRO A 20 11.83 9.86 9.67
CA PRO A 20 11.49 9.78 8.25
C PRO A 20 12.09 10.88 7.39
N LYS A 21 12.11 12.13 7.87
CA LYS A 21 12.67 13.24 7.10
C LYS A 21 14.16 13.08 6.83
N GLU A 22 14.89 12.68 7.85
CA GLU A 22 16.33 12.45 7.73
C GLU A 22 16.60 11.27 6.81
N LEU A 23 15.82 10.21 6.92
CA LEU A 23 15.95 9.04 6.06
C LEU A 23 15.69 9.37 4.60
N VAL A 24 14.61 10.11 4.31
CA VAL A 24 14.28 10.54 2.95
C VAL A 24 15.43 11.40 2.38
N ALA A 25 15.97 12.30 3.17
CA ALA A 25 17.10 13.13 2.74
C ALA A 25 18.33 12.28 2.40
N TRP A 26 18.59 11.22 3.16
CA TRP A 26 19.68 10.29 2.90
C TRP A 26 19.49 9.60 1.53
N TYR A 27 18.29 9.07 1.26
CA TYR A 27 18.00 8.40 -0.01
C TYR A 27 18.08 9.37 -1.19
N LYS A 28 17.60 10.59 -1.02
CA LYS A 28 17.72 11.64 -2.05
C LYS A 28 19.17 11.92 -2.38
N LYS A 29 19.99 12.14 -1.33
CA LYS A 29 21.40 12.51 -1.51
C LYS A 29 22.22 11.39 -2.12
N HIS A 30 22.08 10.17 -1.63
CA HIS A 30 22.97 9.07 -1.97
C HIS A 30 22.45 8.19 -3.11
N LEU A 31 21.14 8.05 -3.25
CA LEU A 31 20.54 7.20 -4.29
C LEU A 31 19.78 7.98 -5.36
N GLY A 32 19.72 9.30 -5.21
CA GLY A 32 19.13 10.15 -6.24
C GLY A 32 17.62 10.04 -6.38
N LEU A 33 16.92 9.60 -5.32
CA LEU A 33 15.47 9.52 -5.37
C LEU A 33 14.86 10.91 -5.53
N LYS A 34 13.84 11.00 -6.37
CA LYS A 34 13.03 12.21 -6.48
C LYS A 34 11.99 12.15 -5.36
N THR A 35 12.12 13.02 -4.37
CA THR A 35 11.34 12.95 -3.14
C THR A 35 10.39 14.12 -2.96
N ASP A 36 9.32 13.87 -2.19
CA ASP A 36 8.40 14.87 -1.68
C ASP A 36 8.26 14.69 -0.16
N ASP A 37 7.25 15.32 0.45
CA ASP A 37 7.04 15.25 1.89
C ASP A 37 6.67 13.84 2.39
N TYR A 38 6.25 12.95 1.47
CA TYR A 38 5.74 11.61 1.82
C TYR A 38 6.71 10.49 1.44
N GLY A 39 7.75 10.80 0.67
CA GLY A 39 8.70 9.79 0.21
C GLY A 39 9.03 9.96 -1.25
N SER A 40 8.86 8.91 -2.03
CA SER A 40 9.15 8.91 -3.46
C SER A 40 8.10 8.12 -4.22
N THR A 41 7.78 8.56 -5.43
CA THR A 41 6.81 7.89 -6.28
C THR A 41 7.50 7.35 -7.52
N PHE A 42 7.28 6.06 -7.80
CA PHE A 42 7.79 5.38 -8.99
C PHE A 42 6.62 5.05 -9.90
N TRP A 43 6.75 5.33 -11.20
CA TRP A 43 5.67 5.13 -12.17
C TRP A 43 5.88 3.87 -12.98
N TRP A 44 4.78 3.19 -13.28
CA TRP A 44 4.77 2.01 -14.14
C TRP A 44 3.44 1.94 -14.89
N ASN A 45 3.36 1.05 -15.89
CA ASN A 45 2.12 0.85 -16.65
C ASN A 45 1.58 -0.55 -16.40
N ASP A 46 0.26 -0.66 -16.27
CA ASP A 46 -0.38 -1.97 -16.18
C ASP A 46 -0.52 -2.59 -17.58
N ASN A 47 -1.11 -3.79 -17.65
CA ASN A 47 -1.27 -4.52 -18.90
C ASN A 47 -2.19 -3.82 -19.90
N ASP A 48 -3.02 -2.91 -19.44
CA ASP A 48 -3.95 -2.13 -20.27
C ASP A 48 -3.38 -0.77 -20.66
N GLY A 49 -2.13 -0.50 -20.31
CA GLY A 49 -1.45 0.75 -20.63
C GLY A 49 -1.77 1.91 -19.70
N ASN A 50 -2.46 1.66 -18.59
CA ASN A 50 -2.78 2.69 -17.62
C ASN A 50 -1.56 3.03 -16.77
N ASP A 51 -1.37 4.32 -16.48
CA ASP A 51 -0.32 4.78 -15.59
C ASP A 51 -0.64 4.40 -14.14
N CYS A 52 0.28 3.70 -13.52
CA CYS A 52 0.19 3.33 -12.12
C CYS A 52 1.42 3.84 -11.37
N SER A 53 1.30 3.99 -10.07
CA SER A 53 2.43 4.45 -9.26
C SER A 53 2.71 3.48 -8.12
N ILE A 54 3.98 3.47 -7.71
CA ILE A 54 4.42 2.79 -6.49
C ILE A 54 4.89 3.88 -5.54
N GLN A 55 4.29 3.94 -4.36
CA GLN A 55 4.65 4.91 -3.35
C GLN A 55 5.62 4.27 -2.35
N TRP A 56 6.83 4.82 -2.26
CA TRP A 56 7.81 4.44 -1.26
C TRP A 56 7.75 5.47 -0.14
N SER A 57 7.38 5.06 1.08
CA SER A 57 7.11 6.01 2.16
C SER A 57 7.60 5.49 3.51
N PRO A 58 8.58 6.15 4.13
CA PRO A 58 8.89 5.91 5.54
C PRO A 58 7.85 6.63 6.43
N PHE A 59 7.38 5.93 7.45
CA PHE A 59 6.46 6.44 8.46
C PHE A 59 7.19 6.57 9.79
N ALA A 60 6.72 7.45 10.67
CA ALA A 60 7.26 7.55 12.01
C ALA A 60 7.09 6.22 12.76
N ASN A 61 8.05 5.89 13.65
CA ASN A 61 8.02 4.65 14.42
C ASN A 61 6.74 4.48 15.24
N ASP A 62 6.15 5.57 15.69
CA ASP A 62 4.94 5.57 16.52
C ASP A 62 3.64 5.66 15.71
N THR A 63 3.73 5.53 14.39
CA THR A 63 2.51 5.56 13.56
C THR A 63 1.53 4.47 13.98
N THR A 64 0.24 4.82 13.96
CA THR A 64 -0.84 3.87 14.18
C THR A 64 -1.44 3.36 12.86
N TYR A 65 -0.89 3.81 11.73
CA TYR A 65 -1.47 3.50 10.42
C TYR A 65 -1.42 2.00 10.10
N PHE A 66 -0.42 1.28 10.64
CA PHE A 66 -0.28 -0.15 10.41
C PHE A 66 -1.09 -1.01 11.39
N THR A 67 -1.69 -0.39 12.40
CA THR A 67 -2.49 -1.10 13.40
C THR A 67 -3.69 -1.82 12.73
N PRO A 68 -4.04 -3.06 13.08
CA PRO A 68 -3.58 -3.79 14.27
C PRO A 68 -2.30 -4.62 14.07
N SER A 69 -1.63 -4.51 12.93
CA SER A 69 -0.34 -5.17 12.74
C SER A 69 0.72 -4.53 13.63
N GLU A 70 1.60 -5.34 14.18
CA GLU A 70 2.76 -4.88 14.96
C GLU A 70 4.05 -4.90 14.14
N LYS A 71 3.94 -5.18 12.84
CA LYS A 71 5.09 -5.25 11.95
C LYS A 71 5.64 -3.86 11.64
N GLN A 72 6.89 -3.82 11.21
CA GLN A 72 7.59 -2.58 10.88
C GLN A 72 7.26 -2.08 9.47
N PHE A 73 6.43 -2.80 8.73
CA PHE A 73 6.10 -2.49 7.33
C PHE A 73 4.62 -2.74 7.06
N MET A 74 4.14 -2.13 5.98
CA MET A 74 2.83 -2.44 5.40
C MET A 74 2.96 -2.42 3.89
N GLN A 75 2.48 -3.47 3.23
CA GLN A 75 2.45 -3.56 1.78
C GLN A 75 1.18 -2.91 1.24
N ASN A 76 1.28 -2.32 0.06
CA ASN A 76 0.12 -1.83 -0.69
C ASN A 76 0.11 -2.52 -2.04
N PHE A 77 -1.05 -3.08 -2.41
CA PHE A 77 -1.25 -3.71 -3.72
C PHE A 77 -2.31 -2.96 -4.52
N ARG A 78 -2.03 -2.77 -5.81
CA ARG A 78 -3.04 -2.26 -6.74
C ARG A 78 -3.98 -3.40 -7.11
N VAL A 79 -5.28 -3.10 -7.15
CA VAL A 79 -6.32 -4.10 -7.41
C VAL A 79 -7.35 -3.54 -8.40
N HIS A 80 -8.14 -4.44 -8.97
CA HIS A 80 -9.34 -4.10 -9.73
C HIS A 80 -10.55 -4.19 -8.83
N ASP A 81 -11.52 -3.29 -9.04
CA ASP A 81 -12.85 -3.36 -8.43
C ASP A 81 -12.77 -3.65 -6.92
N LEU A 82 -12.15 -2.72 -6.21
CA LEU A 82 -11.88 -2.87 -4.78
C LEU A 82 -13.12 -3.18 -3.95
N GLU A 83 -14.22 -2.50 -4.23
CA GLU A 83 -15.46 -2.69 -3.47
C GLU A 83 -15.94 -4.14 -3.55
N ASN A 84 -15.96 -4.70 -4.75
CA ASN A 84 -16.37 -6.08 -4.96
C ASN A 84 -15.33 -7.06 -4.38
N LEU A 85 -14.05 -6.73 -4.52
CA LEU A 85 -12.98 -7.55 -3.93
C LEU A 85 -13.11 -7.65 -2.41
N LEU A 86 -13.38 -6.54 -1.73
CA LEU A 86 -13.55 -6.54 -0.28
C LEU A 86 -14.74 -7.43 0.15
N LYS A 87 -15.82 -7.42 -0.61
CA LYS A 87 -16.96 -8.32 -0.36
C LYS A 87 -16.56 -9.78 -0.50
N LYS A 88 -15.85 -10.10 -1.57
CA LYS A 88 -15.38 -11.47 -1.82
C LYS A 88 -14.43 -11.95 -0.71
N LEU A 89 -13.49 -11.09 -0.32
CA LEU A 89 -12.55 -11.42 0.74
C LEU A 89 -13.27 -11.65 2.07
N SER A 90 -14.25 -10.80 2.38
CA SER A 90 -15.07 -10.97 3.59
C SER A 90 -15.81 -12.30 3.58
N ASP A 91 -16.41 -12.67 2.43
CA ASP A 91 -17.10 -13.94 2.27
C ASP A 91 -16.16 -15.14 2.40
N GLU A 92 -14.89 -14.96 2.07
CA GLU A 92 -13.86 -16.00 2.21
C GLU A 92 -13.28 -16.09 3.62
N GLY A 93 -13.76 -15.25 4.54
CA GLY A 93 -13.30 -15.25 5.93
C GLY A 93 -12.08 -14.38 6.20
N VAL A 94 -11.69 -13.54 5.25
CA VAL A 94 -10.58 -12.59 5.44
C VAL A 94 -11.02 -11.45 6.35
N THR A 95 -10.18 -11.09 7.30
CA THR A 95 -10.46 -9.97 8.21
C THR A 95 -10.29 -8.64 7.47
N ILE A 96 -11.38 -7.89 7.38
CA ILE A 96 -11.37 -6.53 6.83
C ILE A 96 -11.11 -5.55 7.97
N VAL A 97 -10.20 -4.59 7.75
CA VAL A 97 -9.83 -3.60 8.78
C VAL A 97 -10.43 -2.25 8.39
N GLY A 98 -11.49 -1.85 9.11
CA GLY A 98 -12.14 -0.56 8.87
C GLY A 98 -12.96 -0.52 7.58
N ASP A 99 -13.37 0.67 7.20
CA ASP A 99 -14.20 0.90 6.02
C ASP A 99 -13.34 1.32 4.83
N MET A 100 -13.84 1.02 3.62
CA MET A 100 -13.24 1.52 2.38
C MET A 100 -13.35 3.05 2.35
N VAL A 101 -12.29 3.71 1.94
CA VAL A 101 -12.22 5.17 1.85
C VAL A 101 -11.95 5.57 0.40
N THR A 102 -12.64 6.62 -0.06
CA THR A 102 -12.47 7.17 -1.41
C THR A 102 -11.87 8.56 -1.32
N TYR A 103 -10.76 8.76 -2.03
CA TYR A 103 -10.10 10.05 -2.19
C TYR A 103 -10.01 10.40 -3.69
N GLU A 104 -9.54 11.60 -4.01
CA GLU A 104 -9.33 12.02 -5.41
C GLU A 104 -8.34 11.10 -6.14
N TYR A 105 -7.37 10.55 -5.41
CA TYR A 105 -6.30 9.71 -5.96
C TYR A 105 -6.60 8.22 -5.87
N GLY A 106 -7.80 7.84 -5.49
CA GLY A 106 -8.22 6.44 -5.53
C GLY A 106 -9.04 5.98 -4.34
N LYS A 107 -9.35 4.69 -4.37
CA LYS A 107 -10.09 4.01 -3.32
C LYS A 107 -9.13 3.13 -2.55
N PHE A 108 -9.30 3.06 -1.23
CA PHE A 108 -8.44 2.31 -0.33
C PHE A 108 -9.25 1.41 0.59
N GLY A 109 -8.75 0.21 0.81
CA GLY A 109 -9.29 -0.71 1.79
C GLY A 109 -8.15 -1.47 2.45
N TRP A 110 -8.40 -2.08 3.59
CA TRP A 110 -7.37 -2.75 4.39
C TRP A 110 -7.85 -4.11 4.86
N VAL A 111 -6.95 -5.07 4.82
CA VAL A 111 -7.21 -6.45 5.26
C VAL A 111 -6.01 -6.96 6.05
N LEU A 112 -6.20 -8.07 6.76
CA LEU A 112 -5.10 -8.80 7.40
C LEU A 112 -4.84 -10.09 6.64
N ASP A 113 -3.58 -10.42 6.44
CA ASP A 113 -3.22 -11.73 5.89
C ASP A 113 -3.25 -12.81 6.98
N SER A 114 -2.86 -14.04 6.62
CA SER A 114 -2.92 -15.19 7.54
C SER A 114 -1.96 -15.08 8.72
N GLU A 115 -1.02 -14.14 8.69
CA GLU A 115 -0.04 -13.94 9.76
C GLU A 115 -0.25 -12.59 10.48
N GLY A 116 -1.38 -11.92 10.23
CA GLY A 116 -1.71 -10.67 10.89
C GLY A 116 -1.03 -9.44 10.30
N ASN A 117 -0.42 -9.54 9.13
CA ASN A 117 0.12 -8.38 8.45
C ASN A 117 -1.03 -7.57 7.84
N LYS A 118 -1.02 -6.26 8.09
CA LYS A 118 -2.01 -5.37 7.46
C LYS A 118 -1.57 -5.09 6.03
N ILE A 119 -2.51 -5.21 5.12
CA ILE A 119 -2.30 -4.94 3.70
C ILE A 119 -3.25 -3.84 3.28
N GLU A 120 -2.73 -2.84 2.58
CA GLU A 120 -3.54 -1.80 1.95
C GLU A 120 -3.81 -2.18 0.51
N LEU A 121 -5.07 -2.11 0.11
CA LEU A 121 -5.52 -2.38 -1.26
C LEU A 121 -5.95 -1.06 -1.88
N TRP A 122 -5.50 -0.80 -3.09
CA TRP A 122 -5.66 0.49 -3.76
C TRP A 122 -6.18 0.32 -5.20
N GLU A 123 -7.29 1.00 -5.49
CA GLU A 123 -7.81 1.07 -6.85
C GLU A 123 -7.70 2.47 -7.43
#